data_423fc708f978ddbaaff1beb009496ae2
#
_entry.id   423fc708f978ddbaaff1beb009496ae2
#
_cell.length_a   1.000
_cell.length_b   1.000
_cell.length_c   1.000
_cell.angle_alpha   90.00
_cell.angle_beta   90.00
_cell.angle_gamma   90.00
#
_symmetry.space_group_name_H-M   'P 1'
#
loop_
_entity.id
_entity.type
_entity.pdbx_description
1 polymer ?
#
loop_
_entity_poly.entity_id
_entity_poly.type
_entity_poly.pdbx_seq_one_letter_code
_entity_poly.pdbx_strand_id
1 'polypeptide(L)'
;MKRFLLLSLIAVCSISLFGQSAEEYFKPLKYRSIGPFRGGRSVTATGVISNPLTYYMGITGGGVWKTQDGGQRWFNISDGTFKTGSVGAIAVSESHTNVIYVGMGEHAPRGVMTSHGDGVYKSTDSGKNWVHIGLKETQHIARIVIHPTNPDVVYVAAQGALHGPNKERGIYKSIDGGKSWEQLLYVNESTGASELSMDISAPNTLYATMWEHERKPWKVISGGEGSGVYKSLDGGKNWAKIEKGLPDELGKMGISVSRVNSNRVYAIIESDTDKDLGGLFLSTNAGESWSRVSDDNRLTQRSWYYTEVFADPNDEETVYVLSAPALRSIDGGKTWETLSGTHGDYHDLWINPSNAKNMVIANDGGAAVSFDYGENWSNQDEMPTAQFYRINVDNLFPYNIYGGQQDNSSVRIASQTFGWGGISEREWTASAGGESAFLAFDPDNPRYVMGGSYLGTIELMDMQTGASTSIMAAPIQYLGREARNMKYLYNWNAPIIWSKHEPGTFYHAAQLVLRTRDNGFSWEEVSPDLTRNIDEKQGNGGGPYTNEAVGAENYGTIAYMVESPH
;
A
#
# COMPACT_ATOMS: atom_id res chain seq x y z
N MET A 1 -19.72 -27.95 65.71
CA MET A 1 -19.82 -28.79 64.50
C MET A 1 -20.73 -28.23 63.40
N LYS A 2 -21.93 -27.70 63.65
CA LYS A 2 -22.84 -27.20 62.58
C LYS A 2 -22.30 -25.94 61.80
N ARG A 3 -21.47 -25.08 62.41
CA ARG A 3 -20.87 -23.92 61.71
C ARG A 3 -19.68 -24.27 60.79
N PHE A 4 -18.97 -25.35 61.06
CA PHE A 4 -17.89 -25.85 60.22
C PHE A 4 -18.39 -26.57 58.94
N LEU A 5 -19.55 -27.22 59.05
CA LEU A 5 -20.16 -27.86 57.85
C LEU A 5 -20.72 -26.81 56.87
N LEU A 6 -21.22 -25.67 57.34
CA LEU A 6 -21.73 -24.61 56.48
C LEU A 6 -20.61 -23.89 55.69
N LEU A 7 -19.46 -23.67 56.34
CA LEU A 7 -18.29 -23.11 55.71
C LEU A 7 -17.66 -24.06 54.66
N SER A 8 -17.66 -25.34 54.90
CA SER A 8 -17.20 -26.37 53.95
C SER A 8 -18.12 -26.47 52.74
N LEU A 9 -19.44 -26.33 52.91
CA LEU A 9 -20.40 -26.33 51.82
C LEU A 9 -20.28 -25.07 50.94
N ILE A 10 -20.01 -23.90 51.51
CA ILE A 10 -19.77 -22.65 50.77
C ILE A 10 -18.44 -22.72 50.04
N ALA A 11 -17.39 -23.31 50.58
CA ALA A 11 -16.11 -23.50 49.93
C ALA A 11 -16.18 -24.49 48.75
N VAL A 12 -17.03 -25.51 48.82
CA VAL A 12 -17.22 -26.47 47.71
C VAL A 12 -18.10 -25.88 46.59
N CYS A 13 -19.07 -25.01 46.91
CA CYS A 13 -19.85 -24.30 45.89
C CYS A 13 -19.06 -23.18 45.16
N SER A 14 -17.95 -22.71 45.75
CA SER A 14 -17.12 -21.66 45.10
C SER A 14 -16.14 -22.21 44.06
N ILE A 15 -15.99 -23.52 43.94
CA ILE A 15 -15.02 -24.15 43.01
C ILE A 15 -15.66 -24.50 41.65
N SER A 16 -16.96 -24.32 41.48
CA SER A 16 -17.68 -24.78 40.27
C SER A 16 -18.08 -23.67 39.30
N LEU A 17 -17.51 -22.47 39.44
CA LEU A 17 -17.69 -21.40 38.48
C LEU A 17 -16.39 -21.14 37.70
N PHE A 18 -15.83 -22.19 37.10
CA PHE A 18 -15.04 -21.97 35.90
C PHE A 18 -16.05 -21.73 34.77
N GLY A 19 -16.33 -20.49 34.48
CA GLY A 19 -17.02 -20.11 33.25
C GLY A 19 -16.26 -20.76 32.09
N GLN A 20 -16.98 -21.47 31.22
CA GLN A 20 -16.39 -21.97 29.99
C GLN A 20 -15.68 -20.77 29.34
N SER A 21 -14.42 -20.96 28.93
CA SER A 21 -13.68 -19.86 28.26
C SER A 21 -14.45 -19.48 27.00
N ALA A 22 -14.46 -18.22 26.66
CA ALA A 22 -15.11 -17.76 25.41
C ALA A 22 -14.64 -18.55 24.19
N GLU A 23 -13.42 -19.06 24.21
CA GLU A 23 -12.84 -19.94 23.19
C GLU A 23 -13.62 -21.24 22.98
N GLU A 24 -14.18 -21.86 24.05
CA GLU A 24 -14.96 -23.08 23.89
C GLU A 24 -16.28 -22.85 23.16
N TYR A 25 -16.92 -21.70 23.36
CA TYR A 25 -18.13 -21.33 22.63
C TYR A 25 -17.87 -21.07 21.14
N PHE A 26 -16.70 -20.52 20.79
CA PHE A 26 -16.35 -20.19 19.42
C PHE A 26 -15.65 -21.32 18.67
N LYS A 27 -15.19 -22.37 19.36
CA LYS A 27 -14.49 -23.51 18.75
C LYS A 27 -15.22 -24.18 17.57
N PRO A 28 -16.57 -24.26 17.52
CA PRO A 28 -17.29 -24.80 16.37
C PRO A 28 -17.36 -23.85 15.18
N LEU A 29 -17.08 -22.55 15.37
CA LEU A 29 -17.14 -21.57 14.28
C LEU A 29 -15.95 -21.77 13.34
N LYS A 30 -16.23 -21.73 12.05
CA LYS A 30 -15.21 -21.79 11.00
C LYS A 30 -15.33 -20.57 10.10
N TYR A 31 -14.22 -19.91 9.86
CA TYR A 31 -14.14 -18.87 8.84
C TYR A 31 -14.24 -19.51 7.46
N ARG A 32 -14.92 -18.83 6.55
CA ARG A 32 -14.94 -19.13 5.13
C ARG A 32 -14.76 -17.85 4.33
N SER A 33 -14.03 -17.92 3.23
CA SER A 33 -13.94 -16.82 2.29
C SER A 33 -15.23 -16.75 1.45
N ILE A 34 -15.76 -15.55 1.28
CA ILE A 34 -16.92 -15.28 0.43
C ILE A 34 -16.58 -14.32 -0.71
N GLY A 35 -15.29 -13.95 -0.86
CA GLY A 35 -14.84 -12.96 -1.83
C GLY A 35 -14.96 -11.51 -1.32
N PRO A 36 -14.91 -10.52 -2.23
CA PRO A 36 -14.76 -10.72 -3.67
C PRO A 36 -13.42 -11.38 -3.98
N PHE A 37 -13.41 -12.22 -5.03
CA PHE A 37 -12.17 -12.80 -5.55
C PHE A 37 -11.53 -11.82 -6.54
N ARG A 38 -11.19 -10.66 -6.04
CA ARG A 38 -10.60 -9.54 -6.77
C ARG A 38 -9.38 -9.06 -6.02
N GLY A 39 -8.26 -8.88 -6.71
CA GLY A 39 -6.99 -8.47 -6.12
C GLY A 39 -7.10 -7.16 -5.35
N GLY A 40 -6.24 -7.03 -4.36
CA GLY A 40 -6.00 -5.80 -3.62
C GLY A 40 -4.52 -5.48 -3.65
N ARG A 41 -4.15 -4.34 -3.12
CA ARG A 41 -2.84 -3.71 -3.24
C ARG A 41 -1.66 -4.60 -2.90
N SER A 42 -0.77 -4.79 -3.88
CA SER A 42 0.55 -5.41 -3.74
C SER A 42 1.64 -4.34 -3.88
N VAL A 43 2.53 -4.22 -2.89
CA VAL A 43 3.61 -3.22 -2.91
C VAL A 43 4.96 -3.80 -3.34
N THR A 44 5.06 -5.10 -3.55
CA THR A 44 6.28 -5.75 -4.02
C THR A 44 5.99 -7.07 -4.71
N ALA A 45 6.76 -7.39 -5.75
CA ALA A 45 6.71 -8.69 -6.42
C ALA A 45 8.10 -9.10 -6.92
N THR A 46 8.35 -10.40 -6.96
CA THR A 46 9.61 -10.95 -7.48
C THR A 46 9.40 -12.33 -8.09
N GLY A 47 10.31 -12.74 -8.98
CA GLY A 47 10.28 -14.03 -9.62
C GLY A 47 11.48 -14.91 -9.26
N VAL A 48 11.45 -16.14 -9.76
CA VAL A 48 12.56 -17.11 -9.64
C VAL A 48 13.28 -17.22 -10.97
N ILE A 49 14.52 -16.76 -11.05
CA ILE A 49 15.30 -16.66 -12.29
C ILE A 49 15.35 -17.98 -13.09
N SER A 50 15.46 -19.12 -12.42
CA SER A 50 15.53 -20.45 -13.02
C SER A 50 14.17 -21.11 -13.26
N ASN A 51 13.06 -20.49 -12.81
CA ASN A 51 11.73 -21.05 -12.95
C ASN A 51 10.71 -19.96 -13.34
N PRO A 52 10.42 -19.81 -14.64
CA PRO A 52 9.59 -18.73 -15.16
C PRO A 52 8.10 -18.83 -14.81
N LEU A 53 7.67 -19.87 -14.11
CA LEU A 53 6.30 -20.04 -13.63
C LEU A 53 6.13 -19.71 -12.15
N THR A 54 7.24 -19.50 -11.42
CA THR A 54 7.21 -19.23 -9.97
C THR A 54 7.50 -17.78 -9.66
N TYR A 55 6.53 -17.13 -8.99
CA TYR A 55 6.61 -15.74 -8.53
C TYR A 55 6.07 -15.60 -7.11
N TYR A 56 6.45 -14.51 -6.47
CA TYR A 56 5.99 -14.11 -5.14
C TYR A 56 5.49 -12.68 -5.19
N MET A 57 4.44 -12.37 -4.41
CA MET A 57 3.96 -11.01 -4.20
C MET A 57 3.74 -10.73 -2.72
N GLY A 58 3.96 -9.49 -2.31
CA GLY A 58 3.70 -9.00 -0.96
C GLY A 58 2.48 -8.09 -0.94
N ILE A 59 1.49 -8.48 -0.16
CA ILE A 59 0.19 -7.80 -0.07
C ILE A 59 0.16 -6.87 1.15
N THR A 60 -0.48 -5.74 0.99
CA THR A 60 -0.81 -4.84 2.10
C THR A 60 -1.82 -5.50 3.03
N GLY A 61 -1.36 -5.86 4.24
CA GLY A 61 -2.17 -6.57 5.23
C GLY A 61 -2.42 -8.06 4.95
N GLY A 62 -1.91 -8.59 3.82
CA GLY A 62 -2.20 -9.95 3.36
C GLY A 62 -1.00 -10.92 3.34
N GLY A 63 0.17 -10.50 3.83
CA GLY A 63 1.37 -11.35 3.84
C GLY A 63 1.94 -11.64 2.47
N VAL A 64 2.64 -12.79 2.35
CA VAL A 64 3.30 -13.23 1.11
C VAL A 64 2.46 -14.31 0.41
N TRP A 65 2.27 -14.11 -0.88
CA TRP A 65 1.58 -15.04 -1.77
C TRP A 65 2.53 -15.56 -2.83
N LYS A 66 2.30 -16.79 -3.27
CA LYS A 66 3.12 -17.50 -4.26
C LYS A 66 2.26 -18.04 -5.39
N THR A 67 2.75 -17.96 -6.63
CA THR A 67 2.25 -18.71 -7.76
C THR A 67 3.31 -19.70 -8.26
N GLN A 68 2.88 -20.78 -8.89
CA GLN A 68 3.74 -21.79 -9.55
C GLN A 68 3.23 -22.13 -10.97
N ASP A 69 2.29 -21.34 -11.47
CA ASP A 69 1.65 -21.52 -12.77
C ASP A 69 1.59 -20.21 -13.60
N GLY A 70 2.56 -19.30 -13.34
CA GLY A 70 2.66 -18.07 -14.12
C GLY A 70 1.58 -17.04 -13.79
N GLY A 71 1.11 -17.01 -12.55
CA GLY A 71 0.13 -16.03 -12.10
C GLY A 71 -1.33 -16.44 -12.28
N GLN A 72 -1.60 -17.69 -12.70
CA GLN A 72 -2.98 -18.15 -12.85
C GLN A 72 -3.67 -18.41 -11.51
N ARG A 73 -2.91 -18.86 -10.52
CA ARG A 73 -3.39 -19.07 -9.15
C ARG A 73 -2.34 -18.63 -8.15
N TRP A 74 -2.80 -17.98 -7.10
CA TRP A 74 -1.97 -17.52 -6.00
C TRP A 74 -2.43 -18.15 -4.68
N PHE A 75 -1.49 -18.53 -3.82
CA PHE A 75 -1.78 -19.08 -2.50
C PHE A 75 -0.88 -18.43 -1.45
N ASN A 76 -1.45 -18.17 -0.27
CA ASN A 76 -0.72 -17.59 0.85
C ASN A 76 0.29 -18.59 1.40
N ILE A 77 1.50 -18.12 1.70
CA ILE A 77 2.60 -18.92 2.26
C ILE A 77 3.14 -18.37 3.58
N SER A 78 2.49 -17.39 4.16
CA SER A 78 2.93 -16.69 5.39
C SER A 78 1.90 -16.73 6.53
N ASP A 79 0.69 -17.19 6.29
CA ASP A 79 -0.38 -17.24 7.29
C ASP A 79 0.07 -18.04 8.52
N GLY A 80 -0.25 -17.49 9.70
CA GLY A 80 0.11 -18.08 10.98
C GLY A 80 1.57 -17.94 11.39
N THR A 81 2.42 -17.31 10.56
CA THR A 81 3.85 -17.13 10.86
C THR A 81 4.23 -15.67 11.06
N PHE A 82 3.83 -14.77 10.17
CA PHE A 82 4.14 -13.35 10.28
C PHE A 82 3.27 -12.69 11.36
N LYS A 83 3.89 -11.82 12.16
CA LYS A 83 3.19 -11.09 13.23
C LYS A 83 2.50 -9.83 12.74
N THR A 84 2.98 -9.26 11.64
CA THR A 84 2.39 -8.13 10.94
C THR A 84 2.00 -8.56 9.52
N GLY A 85 0.99 -7.93 8.93
CA GLY A 85 0.43 -8.40 7.66
C GLY A 85 1.01 -7.72 6.43
N SER A 86 1.52 -6.49 6.56
CA SER A 86 1.98 -5.71 5.39
C SER A 86 3.42 -6.04 5.04
N VAL A 87 3.65 -6.33 3.76
CA VAL A 87 4.97 -6.64 3.20
C VAL A 87 5.47 -5.44 2.40
N GLY A 88 6.71 -5.00 2.63
CA GLY A 88 7.32 -3.88 1.92
C GLY A 88 8.28 -4.31 0.80
N ALA A 89 9.03 -5.41 1.00
CA ALA A 89 10.00 -5.89 0.03
C ALA A 89 10.13 -7.41 0.05
N ILE A 90 10.35 -8.03 -1.11
CA ILE A 90 10.66 -9.46 -1.25
C ILE A 90 11.86 -9.61 -2.17
N ALA A 91 12.84 -10.44 -1.77
CA ALA A 91 13.96 -10.80 -2.62
C ALA A 91 14.21 -12.30 -2.60
N VAL A 92 14.41 -12.89 -3.78
CA VAL A 92 14.81 -14.29 -3.98
C VAL A 92 16.27 -14.31 -4.38
N SER A 93 17.08 -15.17 -3.75
CA SER A 93 18.49 -15.31 -4.11
C SER A 93 18.64 -15.89 -5.51
N GLU A 94 19.44 -15.23 -6.35
CA GLU A 94 19.73 -15.73 -7.71
C GLU A 94 20.54 -17.01 -7.69
N SER A 95 21.49 -17.14 -6.76
CA SER A 95 22.36 -18.33 -6.65
C SER A 95 21.70 -19.50 -5.90
N HIS A 96 20.77 -19.23 -5.01
CA HIS A 96 20.06 -20.21 -4.18
C HIS A 96 18.58 -19.88 -4.12
N THR A 97 17.84 -20.26 -5.14
CA THR A 97 16.44 -19.82 -5.35
C THR A 97 15.42 -20.32 -4.32
N ASN A 98 15.85 -21.19 -3.40
CA ASN A 98 15.09 -21.58 -2.20
C ASN A 98 15.26 -20.59 -1.03
N VAL A 99 16.21 -19.66 -1.12
CA VAL A 99 16.45 -18.63 -0.09
C VAL A 99 15.70 -17.36 -0.47
N ILE A 100 14.82 -16.92 0.43
CA ILE A 100 13.95 -15.75 0.25
C ILE A 100 14.06 -14.87 1.50
N TYR A 101 14.15 -13.56 1.30
CA TYR A 101 14.05 -12.56 2.36
C TYR A 101 12.82 -11.70 2.14
N VAL A 102 12.12 -11.38 3.23
CA VAL A 102 10.92 -10.54 3.23
C VAL A 102 11.10 -9.43 4.25
N GLY A 103 10.99 -8.18 3.79
CA GLY A 103 10.95 -6.99 4.62
C GLY A 103 9.51 -6.57 4.87
N MET A 104 9.17 -6.33 6.12
CA MET A 104 7.82 -6.00 6.53
C MET A 104 7.56 -4.50 6.56
N GLY A 105 6.27 -4.12 6.48
CA GLY A 105 5.78 -2.74 6.49
C GLY A 105 5.73 -2.12 5.10
N GLU A 106 4.57 -1.65 4.69
CA GLU A 106 4.42 -1.05 3.36
C GLU A 106 5.20 0.27 3.26
N HIS A 107 5.99 0.42 2.19
CA HIS A 107 6.86 1.57 1.98
C HIS A 107 6.18 2.74 1.26
N ALA A 108 5.07 2.50 0.58
CA ALA A 108 4.25 3.55 -0.04
C ALA A 108 3.41 4.24 1.04
N PRO A 109 3.73 5.49 1.45
CA PRO A 109 3.15 6.11 2.64
C PRO A 109 1.74 6.65 2.39
N ARG A 110 0.75 6.13 3.11
CA ARG A 110 -0.61 6.66 3.16
C ARG A 110 -0.88 7.38 4.48
N GLY A 111 -1.81 8.35 4.50
CA GLY A 111 -2.09 9.13 5.70
C GLY A 111 -2.84 8.37 6.78
N VAL A 112 -3.78 7.52 6.39
CA VAL A 112 -4.74 6.90 7.32
C VAL A 112 -4.63 5.39 7.44
N MET A 113 -3.89 4.71 6.55
CA MET A 113 -3.96 3.26 6.40
C MET A 113 -2.61 2.55 6.21
N THR A 114 -1.49 3.21 6.44
CA THR A 114 -0.18 2.58 6.31
C THR A 114 0.15 1.75 7.53
N SER A 115 0.36 0.45 7.33
CA SER A 115 0.69 -0.49 8.40
C SER A 115 2.19 -0.71 8.50
N HIS A 116 2.73 -0.56 9.70
CA HIS A 116 4.13 -0.88 9.99
C HIS A 116 4.37 -2.39 10.01
N GLY A 117 5.62 -2.77 9.75
CA GLY A 117 6.13 -4.11 9.90
C GLY A 117 6.91 -4.32 11.18
N ASP A 118 7.47 -5.51 11.33
CA ASP A 118 8.27 -5.91 12.48
C ASP A 118 9.67 -6.42 12.08
N GLY A 119 10.20 -5.98 10.93
CA GLY A 119 11.56 -6.28 10.47
C GLY A 119 11.62 -7.27 9.32
N VAL A 120 12.58 -8.20 9.37
CA VAL A 120 12.90 -9.10 8.26
C VAL A 120 12.64 -10.55 8.62
N TYR A 121 12.03 -11.29 7.68
CA TYR A 121 11.88 -12.74 7.73
C TYR A 121 12.72 -13.40 6.62
N LYS A 122 13.21 -14.62 6.90
CA LYS A 122 13.96 -15.46 5.95
C LYS A 122 13.32 -16.83 5.82
N SER A 123 13.24 -17.33 4.60
CA SER A 123 12.98 -18.72 4.28
C SER A 123 14.19 -19.32 3.58
N THR A 124 14.46 -20.61 3.83
CA THR A 124 15.49 -21.39 3.13
C THR A 124 14.91 -22.60 2.38
N ASP A 125 13.59 -22.64 2.23
CA ASP A 125 12.85 -23.76 1.64
C ASP A 125 11.72 -23.30 0.71
N SER A 126 11.95 -22.18 0.02
CA SER A 126 11.01 -21.60 -0.96
C SER A 126 9.68 -21.14 -0.35
N GLY A 127 9.72 -20.64 0.89
CA GLY A 127 8.58 -20.07 1.60
C GLY A 127 7.71 -21.09 2.34
N LYS A 128 8.17 -22.33 2.55
CA LYS A 128 7.45 -23.31 3.35
C LYS A 128 7.55 -23.01 4.84
N ASN A 129 8.71 -22.55 5.30
CA ASN A 129 8.97 -22.13 6.66
C ASN A 129 9.67 -20.78 6.69
N TRP A 130 9.39 -19.97 7.71
CA TRP A 130 9.92 -18.62 7.87
C TRP A 130 10.51 -18.43 9.27
N VAL A 131 11.60 -17.70 9.34
CA VAL A 131 12.26 -17.31 10.59
C VAL A 131 12.39 -15.80 10.62
N HIS A 132 11.96 -15.16 11.69
CA HIS A 132 12.20 -13.75 11.93
C HIS A 132 13.69 -13.54 12.26
N ILE A 133 14.37 -12.64 11.56
CA ILE A 133 15.82 -12.47 11.61
C ILE A 133 16.26 -11.05 12.03
N GLY A 134 15.37 -10.27 12.65
CA GLY A 134 15.73 -8.98 13.26
C GLY A 134 15.18 -7.76 12.55
N LEU A 135 15.78 -6.60 12.82
CA LEU A 135 15.41 -5.28 12.33
C LEU A 135 13.95 -4.86 12.68
N LYS A 136 13.46 -5.30 13.84
CA LYS A 136 12.08 -5.11 14.26
C LYS A 136 11.63 -3.64 14.25
N GLU A 137 12.49 -2.73 14.67
CA GLU A 137 12.14 -1.33 14.88
C GLU A 137 12.30 -0.46 13.60
N THR A 138 12.68 -1.08 12.46
CA THR A 138 12.76 -0.38 11.16
C THR A 138 11.39 -0.01 10.59
N GLN A 139 10.33 -0.64 11.03
CA GLN A 139 8.92 -0.43 10.71
C GLN A 139 8.56 -0.57 9.23
N HIS A 140 9.30 0.08 8.31
CA HIS A 140 9.03 0.03 6.88
C HIS A 140 10.32 -0.27 6.13
N ILE A 141 10.30 -1.32 5.30
CA ILE A 141 11.44 -1.76 4.50
C ILE A 141 11.08 -1.59 3.03
N ALA A 142 11.82 -0.71 2.35
CA ALA A 142 11.56 -0.35 0.96
C ALA A 142 12.18 -1.33 -0.05
N ARG A 143 13.42 -1.82 0.24
CA ARG A 143 14.12 -2.72 -0.67
C ARG A 143 14.98 -3.73 0.08
N ILE A 144 15.11 -4.93 -0.49
CA ILE A 144 16.09 -5.95 -0.07
C ILE A 144 16.92 -6.34 -1.29
N VAL A 145 18.24 -6.34 -1.14
CA VAL A 145 19.18 -6.75 -2.19
C VAL A 145 20.06 -7.87 -1.66
N ILE A 146 20.07 -9.01 -2.35
CA ILE A 146 20.90 -10.16 -2.00
C ILE A 146 22.12 -10.19 -2.92
N HIS A 147 23.30 -10.47 -2.37
CA HIS A 147 24.50 -10.63 -3.15
C HIS A 147 24.35 -11.78 -4.18
N PRO A 148 24.71 -11.59 -5.46
CA PRO A 148 24.35 -12.51 -6.54
C PRO A 148 24.86 -13.93 -6.37
N THR A 149 26.01 -14.12 -5.69
CA THR A 149 26.65 -15.44 -5.52
C THR A 149 26.67 -15.94 -4.07
N ASN A 150 26.28 -15.11 -3.09
CA ASN A 150 26.27 -15.50 -1.68
C ASN A 150 24.95 -15.10 -1.00
N PRO A 151 24.04 -16.05 -0.76
CA PRO A 151 22.72 -15.77 -0.20
C PRO A 151 22.75 -15.27 1.26
N ASP A 152 23.88 -15.39 1.96
CA ASP A 152 24.02 -14.92 3.33
C ASP A 152 24.50 -13.46 3.44
N VAL A 153 24.91 -12.85 2.31
CA VAL A 153 25.20 -11.41 2.22
C VAL A 153 23.95 -10.71 1.69
N VAL A 154 23.30 -9.92 2.54
CA VAL A 154 22.04 -9.23 2.24
C VAL A 154 22.06 -7.80 2.75
N TYR A 155 21.50 -6.91 1.97
CA TYR A 155 21.33 -5.49 2.28
C TYR A 155 19.85 -5.16 2.37
N VAL A 156 19.50 -4.27 3.30
CA VAL A 156 18.13 -3.82 3.54
C VAL A 156 18.08 -2.30 3.54
N ALA A 157 17.22 -1.73 2.70
CA ALA A 157 16.86 -0.33 2.70
C ALA A 157 15.69 -0.12 3.67
N ALA A 158 15.99 0.44 4.84
CA ALA A 158 15.00 0.74 5.86
C ALA A 158 14.53 2.20 5.73
N GLN A 159 13.26 2.38 5.38
CA GLN A 159 12.63 3.69 5.32
C GLN A 159 12.39 4.26 6.72
N GLY A 160 12.18 3.39 7.72
CA GLY A 160 11.93 3.77 9.10
C GLY A 160 10.48 4.15 9.37
N ALA A 161 10.21 4.78 10.50
CA ALA A 161 8.88 5.19 10.90
C ALA A 161 8.31 6.28 9.97
N LEU A 162 7.04 6.12 9.54
CA LEU A 162 6.37 7.12 8.68
C LEU A 162 5.83 8.31 9.47
N HIS A 163 5.39 8.09 10.70
CA HIS A 163 4.62 9.07 11.47
C HIS A 163 5.46 9.84 12.48
N GLY A 164 6.78 9.73 12.41
CA GLY A 164 7.70 10.46 13.27
C GLY A 164 9.15 10.00 13.10
N PRO A 165 10.09 10.67 13.77
CA PRO A 165 11.50 10.33 13.70
C PRO A 165 11.79 9.00 14.39
N ASN A 166 12.78 8.25 13.87
CA ASN A 166 13.39 7.09 14.54
C ASN A 166 14.83 6.88 14.04
N LYS A 167 15.62 6.15 14.81
CA LYS A 167 17.05 5.90 14.50
C LYS A 167 17.27 4.69 13.60
N GLU A 168 16.27 3.83 13.48
CA GLU A 168 16.34 2.59 12.72
C GLU A 168 15.97 2.83 11.26
N ARG A 169 16.71 3.76 10.61
CA ARG A 169 16.57 4.17 9.19
C ARG A 169 17.89 3.94 8.46
N GLY A 170 17.83 3.87 7.14
CA GLY A 170 19.00 3.81 6.27
C GLY A 170 19.32 2.42 5.75
N ILE A 171 20.60 2.15 5.46
CA ILE A 171 21.03 0.89 4.87
C ILE A 171 21.63 -0.01 5.93
N TYR A 172 21.12 -1.23 5.99
CA TYR A 172 21.63 -2.31 6.84
C TYR A 172 22.23 -3.43 6.00
N LYS A 173 23.22 -4.12 6.56
CA LYS A 173 23.88 -5.29 5.97
C LYS A 173 23.98 -6.44 6.96
N SER A 174 23.76 -7.64 6.47
CA SER A 174 24.17 -8.88 7.10
C SER A 174 25.14 -9.63 6.20
N ILE A 175 26.11 -10.35 6.79
CA ILE A 175 27.03 -11.24 6.09
C ILE A 175 26.89 -12.71 6.55
N ASP A 176 25.93 -12.98 7.41
CA ASP A 176 25.71 -14.28 8.07
C ASP A 176 24.24 -14.76 7.94
N GLY A 177 23.56 -14.25 6.92
CA GLY A 177 22.19 -14.65 6.60
C GLY A 177 21.13 -14.09 7.53
N GLY A 178 21.40 -12.93 8.14
CA GLY A 178 20.49 -12.21 9.01
C GLY A 178 20.61 -12.55 10.50
N LYS A 179 21.66 -13.27 10.92
CA LYS A 179 21.92 -13.53 12.35
C LYS A 179 22.42 -12.28 13.06
N SER A 180 23.15 -11.42 12.35
CA SER A 180 23.59 -10.11 12.81
C SER A 180 23.41 -9.06 11.71
N TRP A 181 23.24 -7.80 12.12
CA TRP A 181 23.01 -6.66 11.24
C TRP A 181 23.91 -5.49 11.62
N GLU A 182 24.46 -4.82 10.61
CA GLU A 182 25.23 -3.59 10.74
C GLU A 182 24.54 -2.47 9.97
N GLN A 183 24.34 -1.30 10.60
CA GLN A 183 23.82 -0.09 9.93
C GLN A 183 24.99 0.60 9.23
N LEU A 184 24.98 0.63 7.91
CA LEU A 184 26.09 1.12 7.07
C LEU A 184 25.93 2.57 6.62
N LEU A 185 24.69 3.01 6.40
CA LEU A 185 24.36 4.38 6.01
C LEU A 185 23.21 4.88 6.87
N TYR A 186 23.48 5.94 7.60
CA TYR A 186 22.51 6.66 8.41
C TYR A 186 22.74 8.15 8.24
N VAL A 187 21.69 8.93 7.98
CA VAL A 187 21.78 10.38 7.79
C VAL A 187 21.29 11.10 9.06
N ASN A 188 20.01 10.94 9.40
CA ASN A 188 19.38 11.49 10.61
C ASN A 188 18.07 10.74 10.92
N GLU A 189 17.40 11.10 12.01
CA GLU A 189 16.18 10.46 12.50
C GLU A 189 14.94 10.67 11.59
N SER A 190 15.00 11.59 10.61
CA SER A 190 13.91 11.89 9.68
C SER A 190 14.17 11.36 8.26
N THR A 191 15.40 10.87 7.97
CA THR A 191 15.82 10.45 6.62
C THR A 191 16.00 8.94 6.56
N GLY A 192 15.19 8.25 5.78
CA GLY A 192 15.25 6.81 5.56
C GLY A 192 15.71 6.44 4.15
N ALA A 193 16.04 5.17 3.93
CA ALA A 193 16.37 4.68 2.60
C ALA A 193 15.09 4.35 1.83
N SER A 194 14.89 4.99 0.67
CA SER A 194 13.76 4.72 -0.22
C SER A 194 14.08 3.69 -1.30
N GLU A 195 15.37 3.58 -1.71
CA GLU A 195 15.76 2.57 -2.70
C GLU A 195 17.23 2.16 -2.52
N LEU A 196 17.58 0.97 -3.02
CA LEU A 196 18.92 0.41 -3.02
C LEU A 196 19.14 -0.42 -4.29
N SER A 197 20.19 -0.10 -5.05
CA SER A 197 20.58 -0.83 -6.25
C SER A 197 22.03 -1.30 -6.18
N MET A 198 22.30 -2.53 -6.64
CA MET A 198 23.63 -3.15 -6.65
C MET A 198 24.09 -3.37 -8.08
N ASP A 199 25.32 -3.00 -8.39
CA ASP A 199 25.97 -3.43 -9.61
C ASP A 199 26.30 -4.94 -9.52
N ILE A 200 25.57 -5.74 -10.25
CA ILE A 200 25.70 -7.20 -10.20
C ILE A 200 27.07 -7.67 -10.73
N SER A 201 27.70 -6.91 -11.63
CA SER A 201 29.04 -7.23 -12.16
C SER A 201 30.17 -6.86 -11.18
N ALA A 202 29.90 -5.91 -10.29
CA ALA A 202 30.80 -5.45 -9.24
C ALA A 202 30.04 -5.29 -7.91
N PRO A 203 29.66 -6.36 -7.20
CA PRO A 203 28.69 -6.33 -6.08
C PRO A 203 29.08 -5.49 -4.86
N ASN A 204 30.31 -5.00 -4.81
CA ASN A 204 30.74 -4.00 -3.84
C ASN A 204 30.33 -2.58 -4.20
N THR A 205 29.87 -2.35 -5.44
CA THR A 205 29.32 -1.05 -5.88
C THR A 205 27.83 -1.03 -5.61
N LEU A 206 27.42 -0.07 -4.76
CA LEU A 206 26.04 0.11 -4.33
C LEU A 206 25.62 1.56 -4.55
N TYR A 207 24.35 1.73 -4.90
CA TYR A 207 23.69 3.02 -4.99
C TYR A 207 22.48 3.02 -4.06
N ALA A 208 22.30 4.07 -3.26
CA ALA A 208 21.18 4.21 -2.36
C ALA A 208 20.57 5.60 -2.50
N THR A 209 19.25 5.69 -2.42
CA THR A 209 18.52 6.95 -2.27
C THR A 209 18.04 7.09 -0.84
N MET A 210 18.37 8.24 -0.24
CA MET A 210 17.97 8.60 1.11
C MET A 210 16.92 9.70 1.03
N TRP A 211 15.79 9.50 1.68
CA TRP A 211 14.63 10.37 1.60
C TRP A 211 14.23 10.88 2.98
N GLU A 212 14.26 12.19 3.16
CA GLU A 212 13.70 12.84 4.34
C GLU A 212 12.19 12.93 4.20
N HIS A 213 11.45 12.30 5.14
CA HIS A 213 10.01 12.19 5.04
C HIS A 213 9.32 12.08 6.39
N GLU A 214 8.09 12.57 6.42
CA GLU A 214 7.12 12.31 7.49
C GLU A 214 5.69 12.33 6.93
N ARG A 215 4.85 11.42 7.38
CA ARG A 215 3.44 11.39 7.02
C ARG A 215 2.56 11.75 8.21
N LYS A 216 1.82 12.83 8.07
CA LYS A 216 0.72 13.19 8.97
C LYS A 216 -0.60 12.88 8.27
N PRO A 217 -1.72 12.64 8.99
CA PRO A 217 -3.00 12.39 8.33
C PRO A 217 -3.42 13.47 7.33
N TRP A 218 -3.01 14.71 7.55
CA TRP A 218 -3.37 15.88 6.73
C TRP A 218 -2.21 16.47 5.92
N LYS A 219 -1.01 15.90 6.01
CA LYS A 219 0.17 16.45 5.32
C LYS A 219 1.22 15.38 5.05
N VAL A 220 1.80 15.44 3.87
CA VAL A 220 3.04 14.71 3.56
C VAL A 220 4.21 15.68 3.57
N ILE A 221 5.30 15.29 4.24
CA ILE A 221 6.61 15.91 4.13
C ILE A 221 7.42 15.01 3.20
N SER A 222 7.81 15.53 2.05
CA SER A 222 8.63 14.84 1.06
C SER A 222 9.81 15.72 0.67
N GLY A 223 11.01 15.25 1.02
CA GLY A 223 12.26 15.95 0.79
C GLY A 223 12.72 16.82 1.95
N GLY A 224 13.99 17.18 1.90
CA GLY A 224 14.69 17.99 2.87
C GLY A 224 16.21 17.90 2.68
N GLU A 225 16.98 18.57 3.52
CA GLU A 225 18.46 18.59 3.46
C GLU A 225 19.08 17.20 3.65
N GLY A 226 18.36 16.30 4.34
CA GLY A 226 18.79 14.91 4.55
C GLY A 226 18.64 14.04 3.30
N SER A 227 17.82 14.43 2.32
CA SER A 227 17.65 13.67 1.09
C SER A 227 18.92 13.68 0.22
N GLY A 228 19.17 12.57 -0.49
CA GLY A 228 20.34 12.49 -1.35
C GLY A 228 20.53 11.14 -2.02
N VAL A 229 21.31 11.15 -3.08
CA VAL A 229 21.81 9.95 -3.75
C VAL A 229 23.20 9.64 -3.22
N TYR A 230 23.44 8.38 -2.86
CA TYR A 230 24.70 7.93 -2.28
C TYR A 230 25.26 6.76 -3.06
N LYS A 231 26.60 6.68 -3.16
CA LYS A 231 27.35 5.59 -3.79
C LYS A 231 28.39 5.02 -2.83
N SER A 232 28.51 3.70 -2.81
CA SER A 232 29.60 2.98 -2.16
C SER A 232 30.35 2.12 -3.18
N LEU A 233 31.67 1.99 -3.02
CA LEU A 233 32.54 1.14 -3.84
C LEU A 233 33.17 -0.04 -3.05
N ASP A 234 32.83 -0.16 -1.78
CA ASP A 234 33.48 -1.11 -0.84
C ASP A 234 32.48 -1.97 -0.06
N GLY A 235 31.31 -2.21 -0.67
CA GLY A 235 30.25 -3.03 -0.08
C GLY A 235 29.52 -2.36 1.08
N GLY A 236 29.43 -1.04 1.02
CA GLY A 236 28.69 -0.22 1.96
C GLY A 236 29.47 0.28 3.18
N LYS A 237 30.80 0.03 3.26
CA LYS A 237 31.62 0.51 4.40
C LYS A 237 31.79 2.03 4.38
N ASN A 238 31.95 2.60 3.20
CA ASN A 238 32.02 4.04 2.99
C ASN A 238 31.03 4.47 1.92
N TRP A 239 30.39 5.62 2.12
CA TRP A 239 29.41 6.20 1.22
C TRP A 239 29.77 7.64 0.86
N ALA A 240 29.67 7.97 -0.41
CA ALA A 240 29.81 9.33 -0.92
C ALA A 240 28.46 9.85 -1.43
N LYS A 241 28.06 11.04 -1.01
CA LYS A 241 26.89 11.73 -1.58
C LYS A 241 27.23 12.18 -2.99
N ILE A 242 26.31 11.97 -3.92
CA ILE A 242 26.44 12.33 -5.33
C ILE A 242 25.54 13.53 -5.59
N GLU A 243 26.07 14.61 -6.19
CA GLU A 243 25.32 15.86 -6.39
C GLU A 243 25.48 16.41 -7.81
N LYS A 244 26.55 16.05 -8.53
CA LYS A 244 26.89 16.66 -9.81
C LYS A 244 25.86 16.37 -10.90
N GLY A 245 25.08 17.40 -11.28
CA GLY A 245 24.04 17.32 -12.32
C GLY A 245 22.68 16.85 -11.82
N LEU A 246 22.54 16.64 -10.51
CA LEU A 246 21.25 16.45 -9.84
C LEU A 246 20.70 17.80 -9.35
N PRO A 247 19.38 17.94 -9.15
CA PRO A 247 18.80 19.14 -8.54
C PRO A 247 19.21 19.27 -7.07
N ASP A 248 19.20 20.50 -6.55
CA ASP A 248 19.46 20.78 -5.14
C ASP A 248 18.28 20.35 -4.24
N GLU A 249 17.08 20.33 -4.80
CA GLU A 249 15.83 19.98 -4.13
C GLU A 249 15.50 18.51 -4.45
N LEU A 250 15.63 17.62 -3.45
CA LEU A 250 15.44 16.19 -3.61
C LEU A 250 14.30 15.71 -2.71
N GLY A 251 13.17 15.35 -3.32
CA GLY A 251 12.06 14.64 -2.71
C GLY A 251 12.30 13.13 -2.66
N LYS A 252 11.25 12.33 -2.92
CA LYS A 252 11.42 10.87 -3.06
C LYS A 252 12.17 10.54 -4.35
N MET A 253 12.97 9.48 -4.29
CA MET A 253 13.82 9.04 -5.40
C MET A 253 13.84 7.52 -5.51
N GLY A 254 13.88 7.04 -6.76
CA GLY A 254 14.25 5.69 -7.13
C GLY A 254 15.57 5.66 -7.88
N ILE A 255 16.31 4.54 -7.82
CA ILE A 255 17.60 4.38 -8.51
C ILE A 255 17.78 2.95 -9.01
N SER A 256 18.32 2.80 -10.23
CA SER A 256 18.59 1.50 -10.83
C SER A 256 19.86 1.52 -11.69
N VAL A 257 20.83 0.65 -11.37
CA VAL A 257 22.01 0.44 -12.18
C VAL A 257 21.75 -0.63 -13.25
N SER A 258 22.16 -0.37 -14.50
CA SER A 258 22.01 -1.34 -15.58
C SER A 258 22.87 -2.58 -15.36
N ARG A 259 22.28 -3.75 -15.53
CA ARG A 259 23.00 -5.03 -15.48
C ARG A 259 23.87 -5.27 -16.73
N VAL A 260 23.56 -4.59 -17.83
CA VAL A 260 24.27 -4.71 -19.12
C VAL A 260 25.49 -3.79 -19.16
N ASN A 261 25.38 -2.60 -18.54
CA ASN A 261 26.43 -1.58 -18.55
C ASN A 261 26.49 -0.85 -17.21
N SER A 262 27.44 -1.20 -16.35
CA SER A 262 27.62 -0.61 -15.01
C SER A 262 27.88 0.89 -15.00
N ASN A 263 28.29 1.49 -16.15
CA ASN A 263 28.41 2.95 -16.25
C ASN A 263 27.05 3.64 -16.36
N ARG A 264 25.99 2.90 -16.67
CA ARG A 264 24.66 3.42 -16.89
C ARG A 264 23.81 3.24 -15.63
N VAL A 265 23.41 4.36 -15.06
CA VAL A 265 22.58 4.40 -13.85
C VAL A 265 21.43 5.37 -14.09
N TYR A 266 20.22 4.93 -13.80
CA TYR A 266 19.00 5.75 -13.89
C TYR A 266 18.57 6.17 -12.49
N ALA A 267 18.09 7.41 -12.36
CA ALA A 267 17.45 7.91 -11.15
C ALA A 267 16.18 8.66 -11.51
N ILE A 268 15.05 8.32 -10.90
CA ILE A 268 13.83 9.11 -10.94
C ILE A 268 13.77 9.98 -9.69
N ILE A 269 13.51 11.27 -9.85
CA ILE A 269 13.64 12.26 -8.77
C ILE A 269 12.41 13.13 -8.70
N GLU A 270 11.80 13.21 -7.51
CA GLU A 270 10.82 14.22 -7.16
C GLU A 270 11.53 15.55 -6.87
N SER A 271 11.14 16.61 -7.56
CA SER A 271 11.54 17.98 -7.28
C SER A 271 10.44 18.89 -7.82
N ASP A 272 9.25 18.75 -7.23
CA ASP A 272 8.01 19.35 -7.70
C ASP A 272 7.75 20.65 -6.95
N THR A 273 8.56 21.65 -7.28
CA THR A 273 8.45 23.03 -6.80
C THR A 273 8.19 23.98 -7.99
N ASP A 274 8.14 25.27 -7.74
CA ASP A 274 8.02 26.29 -8.80
C ASP A 274 9.10 26.19 -9.89
N LYS A 275 10.24 25.52 -9.60
CA LYS A 275 11.34 25.33 -10.55
C LYS A 275 11.15 24.10 -11.46
N ASP A 276 10.29 23.15 -11.05
CA ASP A 276 10.02 21.93 -11.80
C ASP A 276 11.28 21.22 -12.31
N LEU A 277 12.14 20.82 -11.38
CA LEU A 277 13.43 20.21 -11.67
C LEU A 277 13.41 18.67 -11.63
N GLY A 278 12.27 18.07 -11.29
CA GLY A 278 12.06 16.62 -11.20
C GLY A 278 12.08 15.91 -12.56
N GLY A 279 12.09 14.60 -12.57
CA GLY A 279 12.06 13.76 -13.75
C GLY A 279 13.06 12.62 -13.73
N LEU A 280 13.34 12.04 -14.91
CA LEU A 280 14.33 10.98 -15.07
C LEU A 280 15.71 11.54 -15.35
N PHE A 281 16.68 11.09 -14.57
CA PHE A 281 18.11 11.40 -14.73
C PHE A 281 18.88 10.15 -15.14
N LEU A 282 19.88 10.34 -15.99
CA LEU A 282 20.79 9.31 -16.46
C LEU A 282 22.23 9.71 -16.18
N SER A 283 22.98 8.78 -15.58
CA SER A 283 24.44 8.81 -15.60
C SER A 283 24.97 7.77 -16.60
N THR A 284 26.00 8.13 -17.35
CA THR A 284 26.76 7.26 -18.26
C THR A 284 28.19 7.01 -17.80
N ASN A 285 28.50 7.41 -16.56
CA ASN A 285 29.82 7.29 -15.94
C ASN A 285 29.73 6.76 -14.50
N ALA A 286 28.86 5.76 -14.31
CA ALA A 286 28.67 5.08 -13.03
C ALA A 286 28.29 6.02 -11.86
N GLY A 287 27.49 7.05 -12.14
CA GLY A 287 26.98 7.98 -11.13
C GLY A 287 27.89 9.14 -10.77
N GLU A 288 29.01 9.36 -11.48
CA GLU A 288 29.91 10.50 -11.23
C GLU A 288 29.27 11.85 -11.65
N SER A 289 28.43 11.83 -12.67
CA SER A 289 27.63 12.98 -13.09
C SER A 289 26.34 12.54 -13.76
N TRP A 290 25.34 13.41 -13.75
CA TRP A 290 23.99 13.12 -14.20
C TRP A 290 23.49 14.19 -15.17
N SER A 291 22.57 13.79 -16.04
CA SER A 291 21.80 14.69 -16.89
C SER A 291 20.33 14.29 -16.87
N ARG A 292 19.44 15.26 -16.80
CA ARG A 292 18.00 15.05 -16.95
C ARG A 292 17.72 14.65 -18.40
N VAL A 293 17.12 13.47 -18.58
CA VAL A 293 16.82 12.92 -19.91
C VAL A 293 15.34 13.01 -20.25
N SER A 294 14.48 13.13 -19.24
CA SER A 294 13.04 13.32 -19.43
C SER A 294 12.44 14.16 -18.29
N ASP A 295 11.53 15.05 -18.66
CA ASP A 295 10.68 15.85 -17.77
C ASP A 295 9.19 15.56 -18.00
N ASP A 296 8.87 14.40 -18.57
CA ASP A 296 7.49 13.96 -18.73
C ASP A 296 6.83 13.84 -17.35
N ASN A 297 5.80 14.63 -17.12
CA ASN A 297 5.11 14.71 -15.83
C ASN A 297 4.41 13.41 -15.42
N ARG A 298 4.20 12.47 -16.34
CA ARG A 298 3.67 11.14 -16.03
C ARG A 298 4.65 10.31 -15.18
N LEU A 299 5.94 10.62 -15.24
CA LEU A 299 7.00 9.91 -14.52
C LEU A 299 7.01 10.23 -13.02
N THR A 300 6.52 11.40 -12.65
CA THR A 300 6.60 11.94 -11.27
C THR A 300 5.24 12.23 -10.65
N GLN A 301 4.15 11.63 -11.15
CA GLN A 301 2.83 11.76 -10.54
C GLN A 301 2.79 11.14 -9.15
N ARG A 302 2.38 11.88 -8.12
CA ARG A 302 2.34 11.46 -6.71
C ARG A 302 3.65 10.81 -6.27
N SER A 303 4.77 11.46 -6.55
CA SER A 303 6.12 10.91 -6.37
C SER A 303 6.38 10.42 -4.94
N TRP A 304 5.88 11.13 -3.94
CA TRP A 304 5.98 10.71 -2.53
C TRP A 304 5.34 9.34 -2.25
N TYR A 305 4.45 8.86 -3.14
CA TYR A 305 3.79 7.54 -3.02
C TYR A 305 4.42 6.49 -3.92
N TYR A 306 4.72 6.83 -5.18
CA TYR A 306 5.35 5.94 -6.18
C TYR A 306 6.86 6.17 -6.29
N THR A 307 7.37 6.46 -7.48
CA THR A 307 8.76 6.83 -7.81
C THR A 307 9.70 5.62 -7.79
N GLU A 308 9.41 4.65 -8.64
CA GLU A 308 10.27 3.49 -8.87
C GLU A 308 10.82 3.49 -10.29
N VAL A 309 12.10 3.11 -10.46
CA VAL A 309 12.75 2.98 -11.77
C VAL A 309 13.50 1.66 -11.88
N PHE A 310 13.39 1.00 -13.04
CA PHE A 310 13.99 -0.30 -13.30
C PHE A 310 14.68 -0.30 -14.65
N ALA A 311 16.01 -0.49 -14.68
CA ALA A 311 16.76 -0.74 -15.90
C ALA A 311 16.50 -2.16 -16.38
N ASP A 312 16.27 -2.34 -17.67
CA ASP A 312 16.11 -3.67 -18.26
C ASP A 312 17.42 -4.48 -18.08
N PRO A 313 17.33 -5.74 -17.64
CA PRO A 313 18.52 -6.54 -17.37
C PRO A 313 19.21 -7.04 -18.65
N ASN A 314 18.61 -6.92 -19.82
CA ASN A 314 19.15 -7.43 -21.10
C ASN A 314 19.40 -6.31 -22.14
N ASP A 315 18.86 -5.10 -21.93
CA ASP A 315 19.04 -3.97 -22.83
C ASP A 315 19.30 -2.67 -22.05
N GLU A 316 20.44 -2.01 -22.34
CA GLU A 316 20.86 -0.80 -21.63
C GLU A 316 20.03 0.44 -21.95
N GLU A 317 19.34 0.48 -23.10
CA GLU A 317 18.48 1.59 -23.50
C GLU A 317 17.03 1.44 -23.02
N THR A 318 16.65 0.24 -22.57
CA THR A 318 15.30 0.00 -22.05
C THR A 318 15.23 0.28 -20.54
N VAL A 319 14.25 1.12 -20.17
CA VAL A 319 13.99 1.49 -18.77
C VAL A 319 12.50 1.61 -18.50
N TYR A 320 12.11 1.21 -17.31
CA TYR A 320 10.73 1.28 -16.83
C TYR A 320 10.64 2.27 -15.67
N VAL A 321 9.58 3.05 -15.64
CA VAL A 321 9.22 3.91 -14.51
C VAL A 321 7.81 3.58 -14.06
N LEU A 322 7.67 3.33 -12.77
CA LEU A 322 6.39 3.07 -12.13
C LEU A 322 5.92 4.32 -11.37
N SER A 323 4.71 4.71 -11.72
CA SER A 323 3.97 5.82 -11.15
C SER A 323 2.50 5.42 -11.10
N ALA A 324 1.54 6.36 -11.17
CA ALA A 324 0.15 6.03 -11.43
C ALA A 324 0.01 5.22 -12.75
N PRO A 325 0.63 5.61 -13.89
CA PRO A 325 0.87 4.70 -15.02
C PRO A 325 2.19 3.93 -14.85
N ALA A 326 2.29 2.72 -15.42
CA ALA A 326 3.56 2.07 -15.72
C ALA A 326 4.04 2.47 -17.10
N LEU A 327 5.27 2.93 -17.21
CA LEU A 327 5.85 3.49 -18.43
C LEU A 327 7.10 2.74 -18.83
N ARG A 328 7.26 2.47 -20.13
CA ARG A 328 8.45 1.85 -20.73
C ARG A 328 9.07 2.82 -21.72
N SER A 329 10.38 2.96 -21.70
CA SER A 329 11.20 3.59 -22.72
C SER A 329 12.19 2.59 -23.30
N ILE A 330 12.43 2.66 -24.61
CA ILE A 330 13.41 1.81 -25.32
C ILE A 330 14.54 2.67 -25.95
N ASP A 331 14.65 3.92 -25.58
CA ASP A 331 15.59 4.89 -26.13
C ASP A 331 16.33 5.69 -25.04
N GLY A 332 16.52 5.08 -23.87
CA GLY A 332 17.24 5.64 -22.74
C GLY A 332 16.46 6.68 -21.97
N GLY A 333 15.14 6.61 -21.99
CA GLY A 333 14.26 7.50 -21.23
C GLY A 333 13.84 8.76 -21.98
N LYS A 334 14.01 8.82 -23.30
CA LYS A 334 13.65 10.02 -24.09
C LYS A 334 12.19 10.02 -24.50
N THR A 335 11.65 8.84 -24.88
CA THR A 335 10.24 8.67 -25.23
C THR A 335 9.61 7.55 -24.41
N TRP A 336 8.30 7.62 -24.20
CA TRP A 336 7.59 6.74 -23.26
C TRP A 336 6.31 6.19 -23.85
N GLU A 337 6.11 4.91 -23.68
CA GLU A 337 4.84 4.21 -23.91
C GLU A 337 4.25 3.73 -22.58
N THR A 338 2.94 3.67 -22.51
CA THR A 338 2.23 3.18 -21.32
C THR A 338 2.02 1.68 -21.43
N LEU A 339 2.43 0.92 -20.42
CA LEU A 339 2.03 -0.47 -20.25
C LEU A 339 0.56 -0.51 -19.80
N SER A 340 -0.23 -1.36 -20.41
CA SER A 340 -1.67 -1.47 -20.15
C SER A 340 -2.05 -2.94 -19.92
N GLY A 341 -3.31 -3.17 -19.47
CA GLY A 341 -3.84 -4.52 -19.27
C GLY A 341 -3.75 -5.03 -17.84
N THR A 342 -3.33 -4.17 -16.89
CA THR A 342 -3.38 -4.44 -15.45
C THR A 342 -4.10 -3.31 -14.73
N HIS A 343 -4.34 -3.45 -13.43
CA HIS A 343 -4.78 -2.34 -12.58
C HIS A 343 -3.72 -1.24 -12.57
N GLY A 344 -4.11 0.02 -12.32
CA GLY A 344 -3.20 1.15 -12.17
C GLY A 344 -2.49 1.18 -10.81
N ASP A 345 -1.76 2.27 -10.58
CA ASP A 345 -1.08 2.55 -9.31
C ASP A 345 0.00 1.51 -8.99
N TYR A 346 1.17 1.69 -9.64
CA TYR A 346 2.22 0.66 -9.69
C TYR A 346 3.29 0.88 -8.63
N HIS A 347 3.77 -0.23 -8.02
CA HIS A 347 4.67 -0.20 -6.87
C HIS A 347 5.99 -0.95 -7.06
N ASP A 348 6.02 -2.04 -7.83
CA ASP A 348 7.25 -2.84 -8.00
C ASP A 348 7.23 -3.61 -9.32
N LEU A 349 8.42 -3.85 -9.87
CA LEU A 349 8.62 -4.60 -11.10
C LEU A 349 9.85 -5.49 -10.95
N TRP A 350 9.68 -6.77 -11.18
CA TRP A 350 10.79 -7.69 -11.38
C TRP A 350 10.82 -8.19 -12.82
N ILE A 351 12.00 -8.09 -13.44
CA ILE A 351 12.26 -8.55 -14.80
C ILE A 351 13.27 -9.69 -14.72
N ASN A 352 12.99 -10.83 -15.35
CA ASN A 352 13.87 -11.98 -15.32
C ASN A 352 15.19 -11.68 -16.03
N PRO A 353 16.33 -11.68 -15.32
CA PRO A 353 17.63 -11.38 -15.94
C PRO A 353 18.07 -12.38 -17.02
N SER A 354 17.52 -13.59 -17.01
CA SER A 354 17.80 -14.60 -18.04
C SER A 354 16.90 -14.47 -19.28
N ASN A 355 15.78 -13.77 -19.15
CA ASN A 355 14.81 -13.57 -20.24
C ASN A 355 13.85 -12.43 -19.89
N ALA A 356 14.13 -11.22 -20.34
CA ALA A 356 13.36 -10.03 -20.02
C ALA A 356 11.90 -10.05 -20.51
N LYS A 357 11.50 -11.03 -21.33
CA LYS A 357 10.08 -11.25 -21.63
C LYS A 357 9.27 -11.66 -20.42
N ASN A 358 9.93 -12.30 -19.44
CA ASN A 358 9.29 -12.76 -18.22
C ASN A 358 9.41 -11.69 -17.15
N MET A 359 8.27 -11.17 -16.72
CA MET A 359 8.23 -10.14 -15.70
C MET A 359 7.00 -10.29 -14.80
N VAL A 360 7.09 -9.72 -13.62
CA VAL A 360 5.94 -9.56 -12.72
C VAL A 360 5.88 -8.12 -12.24
N ILE A 361 4.69 -7.54 -12.28
CA ILE A 361 4.42 -6.19 -11.83
C ILE A 361 3.45 -6.22 -10.64
N ALA A 362 3.69 -5.36 -9.65
CA ALA A 362 2.84 -5.18 -8.48
C ALA A 362 2.12 -3.83 -8.56
N ASN A 363 0.82 -3.82 -8.23
CA ASN A 363 -0.03 -2.63 -8.28
C ASN A 363 -1.21 -2.74 -7.30
N ASP A 364 -2.12 -1.77 -7.32
CA ASP A 364 -3.27 -1.74 -6.42
C ASP A 364 -4.37 -2.78 -6.72
N GLY A 365 -4.18 -3.59 -7.77
CA GLY A 365 -5.00 -4.78 -8.09
C GLY A 365 -4.32 -6.11 -7.79
N GLY A 366 -3.12 -6.13 -7.19
CA GLY A 366 -2.35 -7.34 -6.89
C GLY A 366 -1.06 -7.43 -7.70
N ALA A 367 -0.69 -8.64 -8.16
CA ALA A 367 0.43 -8.83 -9.07
C ALA A 367 -0.02 -9.48 -10.37
N ALA A 368 0.61 -9.09 -11.47
CA ALA A 368 0.38 -9.66 -12.78
C ALA A 368 1.68 -10.12 -13.42
N VAL A 369 1.65 -11.26 -14.11
CA VAL A 369 2.81 -11.89 -14.77
C VAL A 369 2.68 -11.73 -16.28
N SER A 370 3.78 -11.35 -16.93
CA SER A 370 3.90 -11.27 -18.38
C SER A 370 5.01 -12.20 -18.88
N PHE A 371 4.85 -12.67 -20.12
CA PHE A 371 5.82 -13.49 -20.85
C PHE A 371 6.23 -12.87 -22.20
N ASP A 372 5.88 -11.59 -22.43
CA ASP A 372 6.05 -10.90 -23.70
C ASP A 372 6.36 -9.41 -23.54
N TYR A 373 7.21 -9.05 -22.56
CA TYR A 373 7.61 -7.68 -22.25
C TYR A 373 6.47 -6.77 -21.77
N GLY A 374 5.42 -7.32 -21.17
CA GLY A 374 4.28 -6.54 -20.67
C GLY A 374 3.22 -6.23 -21.73
N GLU A 375 3.24 -6.88 -22.88
CA GLU A 375 2.18 -6.75 -23.88
C GLU A 375 0.87 -7.44 -23.42
N ASN A 376 1.00 -8.57 -22.73
CA ASN A 376 -0.10 -9.30 -22.12
C ASN A 376 0.25 -9.72 -20.68
N TRP A 377 -0.78 -9.75 -19.83
CA TRP A 377 -0.64 -10.03 -18.41
C TRP A 377 -1.61 -11.11 -17.93
N SER A 378 -1.21 -11.81 -16.86
CA SER A 378 -2.13 -12.72 -16.14
C SER A 378 -3.26 -11.94 -15.49
N ASN A 379 -4.39 -12.63 -15.25
CA ASN A 379 -5.56 -12.03 -14.58
C ASN A 379 -5.28 -11.71 -13.10
N GLN A 380 -5.84 -10.60 -12.62
CA GLN A 380 -5.78 -10.15 -11.22
C GLN A 380 -7.12 -10.38 -10.46
N ASP A 381 -8.16 -10.86 -11.14
CA ASP A 381 -9.51 -10.95 -10.58
C ASP A 381 -9.79 -12.24 -9.77
N GLU A 382 -8.82 -13.14 -9.61
CA GLU A 382 -9.02 -14.39 -8.86
C GLU A 382 -8.30 -14.43 -7.49
N MET A 383 -7.77 -13.27 -7.04
CA MET A 383 -7.03 -13.19 -5.79
C MET A 383 -7.95 -12.75 -4.64
N PRO A 384 -8.08 -13.53 -3.54
CA PRO A 384 -8.89 -13.12 -2.39
C PRO A 384 -8.10 -12.17 -1.46
N THR A 385 -7.60 -11.06 -2.01
CA THR A 385 -6.73 -10.10 -1.29
C THR A 385 -7.34 -8.71 -1.17
N ALA A 386 -8.64 -8.59 -1.36
CA ALA A 386 -9.38 -7.34 -1.24
C ALA A 386 -9.22 -6.69 0.13
N GLN A 387 -8.95 -5.39 0.18
CA GLN A 387 -8.83 -4.60 1.40
C GLN A 387 -10.09 -3.78 1.62
N PHE A 388 -10.85 -4.10 2.69
CA PHE A 388 -12.06 -3.38 3.07
C PHE A 388 -11.84 -2.45 4.25
N TYR A 389 -12.42 -1.27 4.18
CA TYR A 389 -12.44 -0.33 5.31
C TYR A 389 -13.54 -0.67 6.31
N ARG A 390 -14.74 -0.92 5.82
CA ARG A 390 -15.94 -1.16 6.61
C ARG A 390 -16.89 -2.08 5.89
N ILE A 391 -17.76 -2.73 6.66
CA ILE A 391 -18.85 -3.53 6.14
C ILE A 391 -20.17 -3.09 6.77
N ASN A 392 -21.26 -3.25 6.04
CA ASN A 392 -22.64 -3.16 6.51
C ASN A 392 -23.43 -4.38 6.01
N VAL A 393 -24.55 -4.69 6.63
CA VAL A 393 -25.38 -5.86 6.29
C VAL A 393 -26.85 -5.47 6.20
N ASP A 394 -27.60 -6.13 5.31
CA ASP A 394 -29.06 -6.04 5.25
C ASP A 394 -29.73 -7.17 6.05
N ASN A 395 -31.05 -7.10 6.18
CA ASN A 395 -31.90 -8.07 6.87
C ASN A 395 -32.58 -9.07 5.92
N LEU A 396 -32.14 -9.15 4.66
CA LEU A 396 -32.70 -10.09 3.69
C LEU A 396 -32.26 -11.53 3.98
N PHE A 397 -32.86 -12.51 3.33
CA PHE A 397 -32.42 -13.90 3.40
C PHE A 397 -32.16 -14.48 2.00
N PRO A 398 -30.93 -14.92 1.71
CA PRO A 398 -29.70 -14.68 2.48
C PRO A 398 -29.45 -13.17 2.64
N TYR A 399 -28.87 -12.75 3.78
CA TYR A 399 -28.46 -11.36 3.93
C TYR A 399 -27.25 -11.07 3.04
N ASN A 400 -27.11 -9.82 2.65
CA ASN A 400 -25.95 -9.37 1.88
C ASN A 400 -25.00 -8.57 2.77
N ILE A 401 -23.74 -8.58 2.38
CA ILE A 401 -22.65 -7.83 2.99
C ILE A 401 -22.20 -6.78 1.98
N TYR A 402 -22.11 -5.53 2.43
CA TYR A 402 -21.76 -4.37 1.61
C TYR A 402 -20.45 -3.78 2.13
N GLY A 403 -19.57 -3.37 1.22
CA GLY A 403 -18.31 -2.71 1.60
C GLY A 403 -17.62 -2.03 0.44
N GLY A 404 -16.85 -0.96 0.75
CA GLY A 404 -15.91 -0.33 -0.17
C GLY A 404 -14.57 -1.03 -0.10
N GLN A 405 -14.04 -1.44 -1.24
CA GLN A 405 -12.72 -2.03 -1.39
C GLN A 405 -11.74 -0.96 -1.83
N GLN A 406 -10.65 -0.79 -1.10
CA GLN A 406 -9.58 0.14 -1.47
C GLN A 406 -9.17 -0.07 -2.94
N ASP A 407 -9.12 1.01 -3.69
CA ASP A 407 -8.76 1.11 -5.11
C ASP A 407 -9.69 0.37 -6.09
N ASN A 408 -10.76 -0.29 -5.60
CA ASN A 408 -11.61 -1.18 -6.39
C ASN A 408 -13.12 -0.94 -6.21
N SER A 409 -13.55 0.28 -5.91
CA SER A 409 -14.95 0.65 -5.72
C SER A 409 -15.65 -0.13 -4.59
N SER A 410 -16.96 -0.20 -4.59
CA SER A 410 -17.75 -0.90 -3.58
C SER A 410 -18.46 -2.13 -4.13
N VAL A 411 -18.79 -3.07 -3.25
CA VAL A 411 -19.40 -4.34 -3.62
C VAL A 411 -20.48 -4.75 -2.63
N ARG A 412 -21.49 -5.46 -3.14
CA ARG A 412 -22.48 -6.22 -2.36
C ARG A 412 -22.30 -7.71 -2.65
N ILE A 413 -22.18 -8.53 -1.60
CA ILE A 413 -21.99 -9.97 -1.69
C ILE A 413 -23.03 -10.67 -0.84
N ALA A 414 -23.74 -11.66 -1.40
CA ALA A 414 -24.65 -12.50 -0.62
C ALA A 414 -23.88 -13.36 0.39
N SER A 415 -24.41 -13.48 1.62
CA SER A 415 -23.80 -14.33 2.67
C SER A 415 -23.83 -15.81 2.35
N GLN A 416 -24.76 -16.25 1.50
CA GLN A 416 -24.93 -17.65 1.05
C GLN A 416 -25.40 -17.67 -0.40
N THR A 417 -25.09 -18.78 -1.08
CA THR A 417 -25.66 -19.09 -2.38
C THR A 417 -26.53 -20.34 -2.30
N PHE A 418 -27.55 -20.42 -3.13
CA PHE A 418 -28.36 -21.64 -3.33
C PHE A 418 -27.77 -22.53 -4.45
N GLY A 419 -26.73 -22.05 -5.14
CA GLY A 419 -26.05 -22.77 -6.20
C GLY A 419 -25.03 -23.79 -5.69
N TRP A 420 -24.70 -24.75 -6.55
CA TRP A 420 -23.60 -25.67 -6.33
C TRP A 420 -22.25 -24.95 -6.49
N GLY A 421 -21.29 -25.23 -5.63
CA GLY A 421 -19.92 -24.71 -5.75
C GLY A 421 -19.58 -23.53 -4.82
N GLY A 422 -20.53 -23.05 -4.01
CA GLY A 422 -20.29 -21.95 -3.07
C GLY A 422 -20.45 -20.56 -3.73
N ILE A 423 -20.05 -19.53 -2.99
CA ILE A 423 -20.09 -18.13 -3.47
C ILE A 423 -19.01 -17.93 -4.50
N SER A 424 -19.38 -17.31 -5.63
CA SER A 424 -18.51 -16.98 -6.75
C SER A 424 -18.77 -15.54 -7.19
N GLU A 425 -18.16 -15.11 -8.26
CA GLU A 425 -18.37 -13.80 -8.89
C GLU A 425 -19.86 -13.50 -9.22
N ARG A 426 -20.67 -14.55 -9.37
CA ARG A 426 -22.11 -14.42 -9.65
C ARG A 426 -22.92 -13.89 -8.47
N GLU A 427 -22.42 -14.11 -7.25
CA GLU A 427 -23.11 -13.71 -6.02
C GLU A 427 -22.70 -12.33 -5.53
N TRP A 428 -21.80 -11.64 -6.23
CA TRP A 428 -21.43 -10.27 -5.90
C TRP A 428 -21.74 -9.31 -7.06
N THR A 429 -22.13 -8.09 -6.69
CA THR A 429 -22.51 -7.03 -7.61
C THR A 429 -21.90 -5.72 -7.15
N ALA A 430 -21.69 -4.78 -8.08
CA ALA A 430 -21.33 -3.41 -7.72
C ALA A 430 -22.38 -2.81 -6.78
N SER A 431 -21.94 -1.95 -5.87
CA SER A 431 -22.79 -1.16 -4.97
C SER A 431 -22.46 0.33 -5.11
N ALA A 432 -23.17 1.18 -4.39
CA ALA A 432 -22.94 2.62 -4.40
C ALA A 432 -21.59 2.99 -3.81
N GLY A 433 -21.01 4.09 -4.26
CA GLY A 433 -19.80 4.68 -3.72
C GLY A 433 -18.50 4.11 -4.28
N GLY A 434 -17.41 4.66 -3.81
CA GLY A 434 -16.07 4.36 -4.24
C GLY A 434 -15.29 3.52 -3.23
N GLU A 435 -13.97 3.58 -3.37
CA GLU A 435 -13.01 2.78 -2.62
C GLU A 435 -13.04 2.96 -1.09
N SER A 436 -13.36 4.16 -0.61
CA SER A 436 -13.38 4.49 0.82
C SER A 436 -14.80 4.50 1.41
N ALA A 437 -15.75 3.81 0.75
CA ALA A 437 -17.17 3.95 1.03
C ALA A 437 -17.58 3.59 2.46
N PHE A 438 -18.33 4.51 3.09
CA PHE A 438 -19.44 4.14 3.96
C PHE A 438 -20.65 3.85 3.07
N LEU A 439 -21.35 2.79 3.38
CA LEU A 439 -22.58 2.37 2.69
C LEU A 439 -23.74 2.42 3.68
N ALA A 440 -24.77 3.20 3.36
CA ALA A 440 -25.94 3.37 4.21
C ALA A 440 -27.23 3.10 3.43
N PHE A 441 -28.13 2.36 4.05
CA PHE A 441 -29.40 1.95 3.47
C PHE A 441 -30.37 1.52 4.57
N ASP A 442 -31.65 1.44 4.24
CA ASP A 442 -32.65 0.75 5.05
C ASP A 442 -32.36 -0.76 5.00
N PRO A 443 -31.99 -1.40 6.11
CA PRO A 443 -31.61 -2.82 6.10
C PRO A 443 -32.76 -3.76 5.76
N ASP A 444 -34.01 -3.36 5.95
CA ASP A 444 -35.19 -4.13 5.60
C ASP A 444 -35.61 -3.92 4.14
N ASN A 445 -35.19 -2.81 3.51
CA ASN A 445 -35.44 -2.50 2.12
C ASN A 445 -34.20 -1.85 1.45
N PRO A 446 -33.15 -2.62 1.17
CA PRO A 446 -31.89 -2.10 0.66
C PRO A 446 -31.90 -1.82 -0.85
N ARG A 447 -33.04 -1.37 -1.38
CA ARG A 447 -33.15 -1.01 -2.80
C ARG A 447 -32.30 0.21 -3.13
N TYR A 448 -32.36 1.24 -2.29
CA TYR A 448 -31.59 2.45 -2.47
C TYR A 448 -30.43 2.48 -1.49
N VAL A 449 -29.22 2.51 -2.03
CA VAL A 449 -27.99 2.54 -1.26
C VAL A 449 -27.30 3.87 -1.48
N MET A 450 -26.97 4.57 -0.38
CA MET A 450 -26.05 5.70 -0.40
C MET A 450 -24.64 5.19 -0.16
N GLY A 451 -23.73 5.52 -1.05
CA GLY A 451 -22.32 5.15 -0.93
C GLY A 451 -21.42 6.35 -1.10
N GLY A 452 -20.48 6.50 -0.18
CA GLY A 452 -19.49 7.57 -0.19
C GLY A 452 -18.20 7.19 -0.90
N SER A 453 -17.35 8.19 -1.08
CA SER A 453 -15.95 8.06 -1.44
C SER A 453 -15.19 9.21 -0.78
N TYR A 454 -13.89 9.33 -1.06
CA TYR A 454 -13.08 10.43 -0.54
C TYR A 454 -13.64 11.80 -0.95
N LEU A 455 -13.30 12.85 -0.18
CA LEU A 455 -13.72 14.25 -0.38
C LEU A 455 -15.23 14.51 -0.25
N GLY A 456 -15.97 13.58 0.39
CA GLY A 456 -17.42 13.70 0.52
C GLY A 456 -18.18 13.46 -0.77
N THR A 457 -17.55 12.86 -1.76
CA THR A 457 -18.26 12.30 -2.92
C THR A 457 -19.25 11.28 -2.39
N ILE A 458 -20.50 11.40 -2.80
CA ILE A 458 -21.58 10.50 -2.40
C ILE A 458 -22.56 10.31 -3.55
N GLU A 459 -23.01 9.09 -3.74
CA GLU A 459 -24.03 8.75 -4.71
C GLU A 459 -25.15 7.93 -4.10
N LEU A 460 -26.32 8.01 -4.72
CA LEU A 460 -27.47 7.15 -4.51
C LEU A 460 -27.58 6.16 -5.66
N MET A 461 -27.55 4.87 -5.38
CA MET A 461 -27.73 3.81 -6.38
C MET A 461 -29.05 3.07 -6.14
N ASP A 462 -29.84 2.89 -7.19
CA ASP A 462 -30.95 1.94 -7.21
C ASP A 462 -30.41 0.54 -7.52
N MET A 463 -30.32 -0.31 -6.52
CA MET A 463 -29.76 -1.67 -6.63
C MET A 463 -30.58 -2.60 -7.54
N GLN A 464 -31.81 -2.21 -7.91
CA GLN A 464 -32.64 -2.97 -8.83
C GLN A 464 -32.29 -2.69 -10.29
N THR A 465 -31.97 -1.44 -10.60
CA THR A 465 -31.71 -0.98 -11.98
C THR A 465 -30.25 -0.75 -12.28
N GLY A 466 -29.40 -0.59 -11.24
CA GLY A 466 -28.01 -0.19 -11.34
C GLY A 466 -27.80 1.30 -11.65
N ALA A 467 -28.88 2.09 -11.71
CA ALA A 467 -28.80 3.52 -11.95
C ALA A 467 -28.26 4.25 -10.72
N SER A 468 -27.27 5.13 -10.89
CA SER A 468 -26.74 5.96 -9.82
C SER A 468 -26.84 7.45 -10.12
N THR A 469 -26.94 8.26 -9.07
CA THR A 469 -27.03 9.71 -9.13
C THR A 469 -26.12 10.33 -8.08
N SER A 470 -25.30 11.31 -8.48
CA SER A 470 -24.52 12.10 -7.54
C SER A 470 -25.42 12.95 -6.65
N ILE A 471 -25.23 12.87 -5.35
CA ILE A 471 -26.03 13.56 -4.32
C ILE A 471 -25.12 14.34 -3.35
N MET A 472 -23.96 14.81 -3.82
CA MET A 472 -23.02 15.59 -3.02
C MET A 472 -23.68 16.83 -2.42
N ALA A 473 -23.41 17.10 -1.14
CA ALA A 473 -23.92 18.28 -0.43
C ALA A 473 -23.35 19.60 -0.98
N ALA A 474 -22.17 19.58 -1.54
CA ALA A 474 -21.55 20.69 -2.27
C ALA A 474 -20.56 20.15 -3.31
N PRO A 475 -20.48 20.77 -4.50
CA PRO A 475 -19.45 20.44 -5.47
C PRO A 475 -18.08 20.75 -4.87
N ILE A 476 -17.11 19.84 -5.08
CA ILE A 476 -15.76 19.99 -4.52
C ILE A 476 -14.75 20.06 -5.66
N GLN A 477 -13.94 21.11 -5.61
CA GLN A 477 -12.69 21.20 -6.35
C GLN A 477 -11.59 21.38 -5.31
N TYR A 478 -10.73 20.38 -5.14
CA TYR A 478 -9.79 20.29 -4.02
C TYR A 478 -8.32 20.35 -4.43
N LEU A 479 -7.98 19.95 -5.66
CA LEU A 479 -6.60 20.03 -6.15
C LEU A 479 -6.12 21.47 -6.14
N GLY A 480 -4.97 21.70 -5.50
CA GLY A 480 -4.39 23.03 -5.37
C GLY A 480 -5.09 23.95 -4.36
N ARG A 481 -6.03 23.44 -3.55
CA ARG A 481 -6.67 24.23 -2.48
C ARG A 481 -6.13 23.84 -1.12
N GLU A 482 -5.94 24.85 -0.29
CA GLU A 482 -5.78 24.64 1.15
C GLU A 482 -7.09 24.17 1.77
N ALA A 483 -7.01 23.26 2.75
CA ALA A 483 -8.19 22.70 3.42
C ALA A 483 -9.10 23.79 4.02
N ARG A 484 -8.52 24.90 4.57
CA ARG A 484 -9.27 26.04 5.12
C ARG A 484 -10.21 26.73 4.14
N ASN A 485 -9.97 26.59 2.83
CA ASN A 485 -10.78 27.20 1.77
C ASN A 485 -11.89 26.30 1.26
N MET A 486 -12.06 25.09 1.84
CA MET A 486 -13.13 24.15 1.49
C MET A 486 -14.37 24.44 2.35
N LYS A 487 -15.57 24.34 1.75
CA LYS A 487 -16.83 24.51 2.49
C LYS A 487 -17.02 23.39 3.52
N TYR A 488 -16.74 22.15 3.13
CA TYR A 488 -16.83 20.97 3.98
C TYR A 488 -15.51 20.22 3.96
N LEU A 489 -15.04 19.81 5.15
CA LEU A 489 -13.84 19.03 5.37
C LEU A 489 -14.25 17.58 5.65
N TYR A 490 -13.99 16.69 4.72
CA TYR A 490 -14.35 15.28 4.87
C TYR A 490 -13.14 14.43 5.23
N ASN A 491 -13.39 13.40 6.03
CA ASN A 491 -12.42 12.33 6.26
C ASN A 491 -12.30 11.48 4.99
N TRP A 492 -11.19 10.78 4.82
CA TRP A 492 -11.03 9.77 3.76
C TRP A 492 -12.23 8.81 3.72
N ASN A 493 -12.63 8.30 4.89
CA ASN A 493 -13.84 7.54 5.10
C ASN A 493 -14.90 8.45 5.75
N ALA A 494 -15.55 9.29 4.98
CA ALA A 494 -16.58 10.19 5.52
C ALA A 494 -17.82 9.42 5.96
N PRO A 495 -18.24 9.52 7.25
CA PRO A 495 -19.36 8.75 7.75
C PRO A 495 -20.69 9.07 7.05
N ILE A 496 -21.42 8.03 6.69
CA ILE A 496 -22.81 8.09 6.24
C ILE A 496 -23.59 7.07 7.05
N ILE A 497 -24.71 7.48 7.65
CA ILE A 497 -25.59 6.56 8.37
C ILE A 497 -27.05 6.76 7.94
N TRP A 498 -27.79 5.67 7.94
CA TRP A 498 -29.25 5.64 7.86
C TRP A 498 -29.83 5.74 9.27
N SER A 499 -30.89 6.57 9.44
CA SER A 499 -31.55 6.73 10.73
C SER A 499 -32.49 5.56 11.01
N LYS A 500 -32.36 4.96 12.18
CA LYS A 500 -33.28 3.94 12.69
C LYS A 500 -34.60 4.52 13.18
N HIS A 501 -34.62 5.82 13.54
CA HIS A 501 -35.74 6.48 14.19
C HIS A 501 -36.57 7.33 13.23
N GLU A 502 -35.94 7.83 12.16
CA GLU A 502 -36.60 8.69 11.17
C GLU A 502 -36.53 8.03 9.78
N PRO A 503 -37.55 7.30 9.32
CA PRO A 503 -37.53 6.64 8.01
C PRO A 503 -37.22 7.62 6.88
N GLY A 504 -36.34 7.20 5.95
CA GLY A 504 -35.89 8.02 4.82
C GLY A 504 -34.88 9.12 5.18
N THR A 505 -34.44 9.19 6.43
CA THR A 505 -33.44 10.16 6.88
C THR A 505 -32.05 9.54 6.87
N PHE A 506 -31.08 10.30 6.32
CA PHE A 506 -29.66 9.96 6.35
C PHE A 506 -28.85 11.13 6.90
N TYR A 507 -27.74 10.79 7.53
CA TYR A 507 -26.75 11.75 7.99
C TYR A 507 -25.42 11.53 7.31
N HIS A 508 -24.72 12.62 6.98
CA HIS A 508 -23.37 12.60 6.42
C HIS A 508 -22.47 13.55 7.22
N ALA A 509 -21.27 13.11 7.57
CA ALA A 509 -20.39 13.87 8.44
C ALA A 509 -19.18 14.44 7.69
N ALA A 510 -18.99 15.75 7.83
CA ALA A 510 -17.81 16.52 7.46
C ALA A 510 -17.08 17.00 8.73
N GLN A 511 -16.73 18.29 8.86
CA GLN A 511 -16.41 18.93 10.15
C GLN A 511 -17.66 19.16 11.01
N LEU A 512 -18.83 19.13 10.37
CA LEU A 512 -20.17 19.22 10.95
C LEU A 512 -21.04 18.08 10.42
N VAL A 513 -22.25 17.93 10.94
CA VAL A 513 -23.19 16.91 10.53
C VAL A 513 -24.23 17.49 9.55
N LEU A 514 -24.35 16.85 8.42
CA LEU A 514 -25.36 17.10 7.39
C LEU A 514 -26.47 16.07 7.49
N ARG A 515 -27.72 16.48 7.21
CA ARG A 515 -28.90 15.63 7.16
C ARG A 515 -29.64 15.78 5.83
N THR A 516 -30.15 14.68 5.32
CA THR A 516 -31.11 14.67 4.21
C THR A 516 -32.35 13.87 4.58
N ARG A 517 -33.51 14.28 4.02
CA ARG A 517 -34.80 13.58 4.13
C ARG A 517 -35.43 13.28 2.76
N ASP A 518 -34.70 13.55 1.71
CA ASP A 518 -35.13 13.39 0.32
C ASP A 518 -34.13 12.58 -0.51
N ASN A 519 -33.48 11.60 0.13
CA ASN A 519 -32.47 10.75 -0.49
C ASN A 519 -31.27 11.52 -1.05
N GLY A 520 -30.86 12.63 -0.41
CA GLY A 520 -29.66 13.37 -0.76
C GLY A 520 -29.84 14.45 -1.82
N PHE A 521 -31.07 14.69 -2.31
CA PHE A 521 -31.33 15.79 -3.24
C PHE A 521 -31.21 17.17 -2.58
N SER A 522 -31.40 17.22 -1.25
CA SER A 522 -31.07 18.40 -0.46
C SER A 522 -30.41 18.00 0.86
N TRP A 523 -29.54 18.90 1.38
CA TRP A 523 -28.80 18.71 2.62
C TRP A 523 -28.94 19.93 3.52
N GLU A 524 -29.17 19.70 4.82
CA GLU A 524 -29.22 20.72 5.85
C GLU A 524 -28.09 20.51 6.88
N GLU A 525 -27.47 21.57 7.35
CA GLU A 525 -26.51 21.54 8.45
C GLU A 525 -27.25 21.43 9.78
N VAL A 526 -27.05 20.35 10.52
CA VAL A 526 -27.78 20.08 11.78
C VAL A 526 -26.89 20.15 13.01
N SER A 527 -25.61 20.50 12.84
CA SER A 527 -24.68 20.79 13.94
C SER A 527 -23.76 21.96 13.60
N PRO A 528 -23.15 22.62 14.61
CA PRO A 528 -21.98 23.46 14.38
C PRO A 528 -20.79 22.59 13.99
N ASP A 529 -19.61 23.25 13.71
CA ASP A 529 -18.33 22.55 13.60
C ASP A 529 -18.02 21.82 14.92
N LEU A 530 -17.84 20.51 14.84
CA LEU A 530 -17.58 19.62 15.99
C LEU A 530 -16.09 19.28 16.14
N THR A 531 -15.23 19.89 15.34
CA THR A 531 -13.80 19.61 15.31
C THR A 531 -13.00 20.63 16.11
N ARG A 532 -11.69 20.45 16.17
CA ARG A 532 -10.79 21.42 16.81
C ARG A 532 -10.51 22.63 15.94
N ASN A 533 -10.74 22.55 14.65
CA ASN A 533 -10.59 23.62 13.64
C ASN A 533 -9.29 24.42 13.78
N ILE A 534 -8.14 23.73 13.92
CA ILE A 534 -6.82 24.36 14.09
C ILE A 534 -6.33 24.82 12.72
N ASP A 535 -6.29 26.14 12.50
CA ASP A 535 -6.01 26.76 11.20
C ASP A 535 -4.63 26.40 10.62
N GLU A 536 -3.60 26.31 11.47
CA GLU A 536 -2.23 25.98 11.06
C GLU A 536 -2.10 24.58 10.42
N LYS A 537 -3.08 23.69 10.64
CA LYS A 537 -3.15 22.36 10.07
C LYS A 537 -4.01 22.27 8.81
N GLN A 538 -4.58 23.38 8.35
CA GLN A 538 -5.50 23.45 7.22
C GLN A 538 -4.89 24.14 6.00
N GLY A 539 -3.56 24.21 5.94
CA GLY A 539 -2.81 24.70 4.78
C GLY A 539 -2.61 23.64 3.69
N ASN A 540 -1.54 23.81 2.90
CA ASN A 540 -1.14 22.85 1.88
C ASN A 540 -0.86 21.47 2.46
N GLY A 541 -1.32 20.44 1.78
CA GLY A 541 -1.17 19.04 2.17
C GLY A 541 0.19 18.43 1.87
N GLY A 542 1.11 19.13 1.19
CA GLY A 542 2.43 18.63 0.82
C GLY A 542 3.54 19.66 0.96
N GLY A 543 4.80 19.23 1.01
CA GLY A 543 6.01 20.05 1.01
C GLY A 543 7.21 19.33 1.64
N PRO A 544 8.44 19.88 1.57
CA PRO A 544 8.81 21.11 0.86
C PRO A 544 9.01 20.93 -0.66
N TYR A 545 9.37 19.71 -1.14
CA TYR A 545 9.70 19.47 -2.55
C TYR A 545 8.62 18.71 -3.31
N THR A 546 7.41 18.66 -2.76
CA THR A 546 6.20 18.25 -3.44
C THR A 546 5.16 19.36 -3.39
N ASN A 547 4.48 19.65 -4.49
CA ASN A 547 3.35 20.58 -4.55
C ASN A 547 2.00 19.82 -4.55
N GLU A 548 2.05 18.51 -4.59
CA GLU A 548 0.86 17.67 -4.59
C GLU A 548 0.19 17.70 -3.23
N ALA A 549 -0.98 18.30 -3.16
CA ALA A 549 -1.80 18.32 -1.96
C ALA A 549 -2.32 16.91 -1.67
N VAL A 550 -2.29 16.52 -0.41
CA VAL A 550 -3.00 15.34 0.08
C VAL A 550 -4.47 15.71 0.25
N GLY A 551 -5.13 16.02 -0.88
CA GLY A 551 -6.45 16.67 -0.89
C GLY A 551 -7.60 15.85 -0.32
N ALA A 552 -7.41 14.54 -0.24
CA ALA A 552 -8.44 13.63 0.27
C ALA A 552 -8.38 13.38 1.78
N GLU A 553 -7.37 13.90 2.49
CA GLU A 553 -7.12 13.65 3.90
C GLU A 553 -7.03 14.97 4.68
N ASN A 554 -8.16 15.64 4.84
CA ASN A 554 -8.21 16.94 5.49
C ASN A 554 -8.10 16.84 7.01
N TYR A 555 -7.50 17.87 7.63
CA TYR A 555 -7.56 18.05 9.07
C TYR A 555 -8.92 18.57 9.52
N GLY A 556 -9.34 18.19 10.73
CA GLY A 556 -10.58 18.69 11.31
C GLY A 556 -11.83 18.03 10.71
N THR A 557 -11.87 16.70 10.69
CA THR A 557 -12.97 15.91 10.16
C THR A 557 -13.57 15.00 11.20
N ILE A 558 -14.86 14.67 11.05
CA ILE A 558 -15.51 13.62 11.84
C ILE A 558 -15.16 12.27 11.23
N ALA A 559 -14.50 11.41 12.01
CA ALA A 559 -14.05 10.09 11.56
C ALA A 559 -15.11 8.99 11.76
N TYR A 560 -16.05 9.18 12.67
CA TYR A 560 -17.11 8.20 12.95
C TYR A 560 -18.35 8.88 13.53
N MET A 561 -19.52 8.32 13.20
CA MET A 561 -20.81 8.76 13.67
C MET A 561 -21.72 7.54 13.89
N VAL A 562 -22.52 7.57 14.92
CA VAL A 562 -23.51 6.54 15.23
C VAL A 562 -24.74 7.17 15.87
N GLU A 563 -25.92 6.67 15.50
CA GLU A 563 -27.18 7.03 16.15
C GLU A 563 -27.44 6.11 17.33
N SER A 564 -27.88 6.68 18.46
CA SER A 564 -28.27 5.88 19.62
C SER A 564 -29.38 4.88 19.26
N PRO A 565 -29.37 3.66 19.83
CA PRO A 565 -30.49 2.74 19.64
C PRO A 565 -31.75 3.12 20.42
N HIS A 566 -31.67 4.15 21.29
CA HIS A 566 -32.74 4.60 22.21
C HIS A 566 -33.21 6.02 21.91
#